data_8a66569913d352e222bc92fcef5c2e88
#
_entry.id   8a66569913d352e222bc92fcef5c2e88
#
_cell.length_a   1.000
_cell.length_b   1.000
_cell.length_c   1.000
_cell.angle_alpha   90.00
_cell.angle_beta   90.00
_cell.angle_gamma   90.00
#
_symmetry.space_group_name_H-M   'P 1'
#
loop_
_entity.id
_entity.type
_entity.pdbx_description
1 polymer ?
#
loop_
_entity_poly.entity_id
_entity_poly.type
_entity_poly.pdbx_seq_one_letter_code
_entity_poly.pdbx_strand_id
1 'polypeptide(L)'
;MGTSLKQQVGAANELTARWCAAAGEADFVLSGAGVWPLLALLAAAADGPARAELAAAAGIPADTGQTAAVQLIEILDDAVDIAGALGIWVRKDLPLHDDWVAEQPKGTIDLLTDQAALDSWAAQHTGGLMEKFPLRLEPETVLVLATALVAKTKWRKPFEEILLVPERGPWQGVRISGLYRWTDDIDAAAILDGPTPVTRVIVTGTADLDVHLLVGDGDPGTVLRTGLGALTGAVPVSTELPPGTTGPGLQVTTVESTDRHDRLGIRLPSFDIRSFHNLLALPEVFGLRAATDTTRGHFPRISPAPLAVNQAAQDVLARFTREGFESAAVTAMGMVLAGMARPTHTIRAASVEFDRPFGFLAVHRPSGLAVTAGWVATPTPAPPPRSGGAPGEFGRVFR
;
A
#
# COMPACT_ATOMS: atom_id res chain seq x y z
N MET A 1 17.81 5.20 13.63
CA MET A 1 16.38 5.18 14.00
C MET A 1 16.27 4.86 15.49
N GLY A 2 15.63 5.74 16.31
CA GLY A 2 15.49 5.51 17.76
C GLY A 2 14.60 4.30 18.07
N THR A 3 14.77 3.70 19.24
CA THR A 3 13.98 2.52 19.68
C THR A 3 12.46 2.81 19.66
N SER A 4 12.05 4.01 20.06
CA SER A 4 10.65 4.47 20.03
C SER A 4 10.04 4.41 18.63
N LEU A 5 10.76 4.89 17.62
CA LEU A 5 10.29 4.92 16.25
C LEU A 5 10.10 3.53 15.64
N LYS A 6 11.00 2.59 15.93
CA LYS A 6 10.84 1.19 15.51
C LYS A 6 9.58 0.56 16.12
N GLN A 7 9.24 0.91 17.36
CA GLN A 7 8.05 0.43 18.02
C GLN A 7 6.77 0.97 17.34
N GLN A 8 6.75 2.25 17.00
CA GLN A 8 5.61 2.89 16.30
C GLN A 8 5.39 2.29 14.91
N VAL A 9 6.46 2.14 14.13
CA VAL A 9 6.42 1.49 12.81
C VAL A 9 5.93 0.05 12.94
N GLY A 10 6.44 -0.70 13.92
CA GLY A 10 5.99 -2.06 14.20
C GLY A 10 4.50 -2.13 14.53
N ALA A 11 4.01 -1.21 15.36
CA ALA A 11 2.59 -1.14 15.75
C ALA A 11 1.68 -0.77 14.57
N ALA A 12 2.09 0.18 13.72
CA ALA A 12 1.35 0.54 12.50
C ALA A 12 1.32 -0.62 11.49
N ASN A 13 2.43 -1.33 11.30
CA ASN A 13 2.50 -2.52 10.46
C ASN A 13 1.63 -3.66 11.01
N GLU A 14 1.56 -3.85 12.33
CA GLU A 14 0.68 -4.85 12.95
C GLU A 14 -0.81 -4.49 12.80
N LEU A 15 -1.18 -3.21 12.89
CA LEU A 15 -2.52 -2.76 12.55
C LEU A 15 -2.86 -3.10 11.09
N THR A 16 -1.93 -2.81 10.17
CA THR A 16 -2.06 -3.15 8.75
C THR A 16 -2.30 -4.67 8.58
N ALA A 17 -1.52 -5.51 9.27
CA ALA A 17 -1.65 -6.97 9.19
C ALA A 17 -3.00 -7.48 9.69
N ARG A 18 -3.49 -6.96 10.82
CA ARG A 18 -4.80 -7.30 11.37
C ARG A 18 -5.93 -6.87 10.43
N TRP A 19 -5.81 -5.68 9.85
CA TRP A 19 -6.80 -5.18 8.91
C TRP A 19 -6.82 -5.98 7.60
N CYS A 20 -5.67 -6.30 7.02
CA CYS A 20 -5.57 -7.18 5.84
C CYS A 20 -6.25 -8.54 6.08
N ALA A 21 -6.13 -9.11 7.28
CA ALA A 21 -6.78 -10.37 7.63
C ALA A 21 -8.32 -10.26 7.72
N ALA A 22 -8.85 -9.07 7.93
CA ALA A 22 -10.29 -8.80 8.02
C ALA A 22 -10.88 -8.22 6.72
N ALA A 23 -10.06 -7.90 5.72
CA ALA A 23 -10.51 -7.21 4.50
C ALA A 23 -11.22 -8.09 3.47
N GLY A 24 -11.14 -9.44 3.61
CA GLY A 24 -11.73 -10.40 2.68
C GLY A 24 -10.82 -10.75 1.50
N GLU A 25 -11.38 -11.40 0.47
CA GLU A 25 -10.62 -12.00 -0.65
C GLU A 25 -10.75 -11.23 -1.97
N ALA A 26 -11.60 -10.21 -2.04
CA ALA A 26 -11.75 -9.34 -3.21
C ALA A 26 -10.56 -8.38 -3.35
N ASP A 27 -10.52 -7.62 -4.46
CA ASP A 27 -9.56 -6.54 -4.60
C ASP A 27 -9.71 -5.53 -3.46
N PHE A 28 -8.62 -5.18 -2.80
CA PHE A 28 -8.59 -4.10 -1.83
C PHE A 28 -7.23 -3.40 -1.76
N VAL A 29 -7.26 -2.16 -1.31
CA VAL A 29 -6.10 -1.40 -0.85
C VAL A 29 -6.47 -0.67 0.43
N LEU A 30 -5.56 -0.66 1.41
CA LEU A 30 -5.75 -0.02 2.71
C LEU A 30 -4.44 0.55 3.24
N SER A 31 -4.54 1.46 4.21
CA SER A 31 -3.37 2.09 4.84
C SER A 31 -3.51 2.10 6.36
N GLY A 32 -2.89 1.12 7.02
CA GLY A 32 -2.75 1.16 8.47
C GLY A 32 -1.91 2.35 8.93
N ALA A 33 -0.90 2.74 8.16
CA ALA A 33 -0.08 3.92 8.43
C ALA A 33 -0.89 5.24 8.43
N GLY A 34 -1.95 5.33 7.61
CA GLY A 34 -2.86 6.48 7.61
C GLY A 34 -3.85 6.48 8.78
N VAL A 35 -4.31 5.32 9.24
CA VAL A 35 -5.29 5.23 10.35
C VAL A 35 -4.61 5.24 11.72
N TRP A 36 -3.45 4.61 11.85
CA TRP A 36 -2.77 4.41 13.12
C TRP A 36 -2.53 5.70 13.93
N PRO A 37 -2.08 6.84 13.33
CA PRO A 37 -1.91 8.09 14.07
C PRO A 37 -3.20 8.59 14.70
N LEU A 38 -4.34 8.45 14.01
CA LEU A 38 -5.64 8.88 14.54
C LEU A 38 -6.05 8.03 15.75
N LEU A 39 -5.85 6.70 15.69
CA LEU A 39 -6.12 5.82 16.83
C LEU A 39 -5.23 6.16 18.03
N ALA A 40 -3.95 6.46 17.80
CA ALA A 40 -3.01 6.86 18.84
C ALA A 40 -3.40 8.18 19.50
N LEU A 41 -3.79 9.19 18.71
CA LEU A 41 -4.31 10.47 19.20
C LEU A 41 -5.59 10.29 20.02
N LEU A 42 -6.54 9.51 19.50
CA LEU A 42 -7.79 9.22 20.20
C LEU A 42 -7.55 8.43 21.49
N ALA A 43 -6.63 7.46 21.50
CA ALA A 43 -6.26 6.71 22.71
C ALA A 43 -5.69 7.63 23.81
N ALA A 44 -4.83 8.59 23.40
CA ALA A 44 -4.27 9.57 24.32
C ALA A 44 -5.33 10.48 24.94
N ALA A 45 -6.36 10.82 24.18
CA ALA A 45 -7.42 11.75 24.59
C ALA A 45 -8.61 11.07 25.30
N ALA A 46 -8.75 9.76 25.18
CA ALA A 46 -9.86 9.00 25.73
C ALA A 46 -9.71 8.65 27.20
N ASP A 47 -10.81 8.24 27.83
CA ASP A 47 -10.85 7.61 29.16
C ASP A 47 -11.60 6.27 29.15
N GLY A 48 -11.61 5.58 30.31
CA GLY A 48 -12.37 4.36 30.54
C GLY A 48 -12.15 3.26 29.49
N PRO A 49 -13.21 2.53 29.11
CA PRO A 49 -13.12 1.45 28.13
C PRO A 49 -12.63 1.89 26.76
N ALA A 50 -13.03 3.07 26.27
CA ALA A 50 -12.60 3.58 24.97
C ALA A 50 -11.07 3.76 24.91
N ARG A 51 -10.47 4.28 26.00
CA ARG A 51 -9.00 4.39 26.10
C ARG A 51 -8.32 3.04 26.01
N ALA A 52 -8.84 2.03 26.73
CA ALA A 52 -8.25 0.70 26.74
C ALA A 52 -8.33 0.01 25.36
N GLU A 53 -9.50 0.09 24.70
CA GLU A 53 -9.71 -0.50 23.37
C GLU A 53 -8.85 0.19 22.30
N LEU A 54 -8.79 1.52 22.28
CA LEU A 54 -7.99 2.29 21.34
C LEU A 54 -6.49 2.05 21.53
N ALA A 55 -6.01 2.00 22.78
CA ALA A 55 -4.60 1.70 23.08
C ALA A 55 -4.22 0.28 22.64
N ALA A 56 -5.10 -0.70 22.88
CA ALA A 56 -4.90 -2.07 22.41
C ALA A 56 -4.88 -2.15 20.88
N ALA A 57 -5.78 -1.42 20.20
CA ALA A 57 -5.80 -1.35 18.74
C ALA A 57 -4.56 -0.64 18.16
N ALA A 58 -4.11 0.45 18.77
CA ALA A 58 -2.89 1.14 18.39
C ALA A 58 -1.61 0.35 18.75
N GLY A 59 -1.69 -0.61 19.68
CA GLY A 59 -0.54 -1.43 20.10
C GLY A 59 0.53 -0.65 20.86
N ILE A 60 0.16 0.48 21.46
CA ILE A 60 1.04 1.32 22.30
C ILE A 60 0.30 1.83 23.54
N PRO A 61 1.02 2.18 24.62
CA PRO A 61 0.41 2.82 25.78
C PRO A 61 -0.27 4.14 25.38
N ALA A 62 -1.50 4.36 25.86
CA ALA A 62 -2.27 5.55 25.52
C ALA A 62 -1.55 6.87 25.89
N ASP A 63 -0.80 6.89 27.01
CA ASP A 63 -0.05 8.09 27.44
C ASP A 63 1.03 8.53 26.46
N THR A 64 1.51 7.63 25.60
CA THR A 64 2.51 7.92 24.56
C THR A 64 1.86 8.25 23.22
N GLY A 65 0.54 8.09 23.07
CA GLY A 65 -0.18 8.13 21.81
C GLY A 65 -0.01 9.45 21.06
N GLN A 66 -0.13 10.59 21.76
CA GLN A 66 0.03 11.92 21.16
C GLN A 66 1.42 12.07 20.50
N THR A 67 2.48 11.87 21.27
CA THR A 67 3.86 11.99 20.77
C THR A 67 4.16 11.00 19.66
N ALA A 68 3.67 9.77 19.79
CA ALA A 68 3.90 8.71 18.82
C ALA A 68 3.21 8.99 17.48
N ALA A 69 1.98 9.53 17.50
CA ALA A 69 1.24 9.92 16.31
C ALA A 69 1.96 11.02 15.53
N VAL A 70 2.37 12.09 16.24
CA VAL A 70 3.09 13.22 15.63
C VAL A 70 4.40 12.74 14.99
N GLN A 71 5.19 11.93 15.70
CA GLN A 71 6.45 11.40 15.18
C GLN A 71 6.25 10.53 13.93
N LEU A 72 5.19 9.73 13.83
CA LEU A 72 4.94 8.94 12.63
C LEU A 72 4.55 9.83 11.44
N ILE A 73 3.74 10.86 11.67
CA ILE A 73 3.34 11.83 10.64
C ILE A 73 4.56 12.60 10.13
N GLU A 74 5.45 13.06 11.00
CA GLU A 74 6.68 13.75 10.62
C GLU A 74 7.57 12.90 9.72
N ILE A 75 7.70 11.59 9.98
CA ILE A 75 8.46 10.68 9.11
C ILE A 75 7.84 10.58 7.72
N LEU A 76 6.50 10.53 7.66
CA LEU A 76 5.80 10.43 6.39
C LEU A 76 5.91 11.74 5.59
N ASP A 77 5.93 12.88 6.27
CA ASP A 77 6.07 14.20 5.64
C ASP A 77 7.50 14.48 5.18
N ASP A 78 8.51 13.96 5.88
CA ASP A 78 9.92 14.08 5.51
C ASP A 78 10.32 13.21 4.31
N ALA A 79 9.52 12.20 3.96
CA ALA A 79 9.82 11.27 2.88
C ALA A 79 9.53 11.87 1.50
N VAL A 80 10.45 11.68 0.54
CA VAL A 80 10.36 12.28 -0.80
C VAL A 80 9.17 11.75 -1.61
N ASP A 81 8.92 10.45 -1.51
CA ASP A 81 7.89 9.73 -2.29
C ASP A 81 6.55 9.62 -1.54
N ILE A 82 6.43 10.23 -0.35
CA ILE A 82 5.25 10.15 0.50
C ILE A 82 4.86 11.57 0.92
N ALA A 83 3.58 11.87 0.87
CA ALA A 83 3.02 13.07 1.46
C ALA A 83 2.01 12.66 2.53
N GLY A 84 2.25 13.11 3.76
CA GLY A 84 1.37 12.88 4.91
C GLY A 84 0.86 14.20 5.48
N ALA A 85 -0.42 14.27 5.82
CA ALA A 85 -0.99 15.44 6.50
C ALA A 85 -1.96 15.00 7.59
N LEU A 86 -1.99 15.78 8.67
CA LEU A 86 -3.00 15.69 9.74
C LEU A 86 -3.89 16.93 9.67
N GLY A 87 -5.20 16.75 9.69
CA GLY A 87 -6.18 17.82 9.80
C GLY A 87 -7.13 17.59 10.97
N ILE A 88 -7.44 18.63 11.68
CA ILE A 88 -8.39 18.66 12.81
C ILE A 88 -9.33 19.83 12.58
N TRP A 89 -10.62 19.58 12.37
CA TRP A 89 -11.63 20.63 12.19
C TRP A 89 -12.59 20.64 13.36
N VAL A 90 -12.79 21.82 13.91
CA VAL A 90 -13.56 22.02 15.13
C VAL A 90 -14.72 22.95 14.85
N ARG A 91 -15.94 22.55 15.21
CA ARG A 91 -17.10 23.40 15.10
C ARG A 91 -16.97 24.54 16.11
N LYS A 92 -17.34 25.76 15.70
CA LYS A 92 -17.16 27.01 16.46
C LYS A 92 -17.70 26.98 17.91
N ASP A 93 -18.74 26.22 18.15
CA ASP A 93 -19.43 26.12 19.46
C ASP A 93 -18.86 24.99 20.35
N LEU A 94 -17.90 24.20 19.87
CA LEU A 94 -17.25 23.14 20.67
C LEU A 94 -16.11 23.77 21.50
N PRO A 95 -16.18 23.79 22.82
CA PRO A 95 -15.06 24.21 23.66
C PRO A 95 -13.98 23.13 23.64
N LEU A 96 -12.72 23.55 23.48
CA LEU A 96 -11.55 22.67 23.58
C LEU A 96 -10.75 23.01 24.83
N HIS A 97 -10.02 22.03 25.36
CA HIS A 97 -9.01 22.26 26.38
C HIS A 97 -7.75 22.88 25.78
N ASP A 98 -7.26 23.97 26.32
CA ASP A 98 -6.07 24.68 25.83
C ASP A 98 -4.83 23.81 25.80
N ASP A 99 -4.65 22.97 26.83
CA ASP A 99 -3.53 22.01 26.89
C ASP A 99 -3.55 21.04 25.71
N TRP A 100 -4.71 20.51 25.35
CA TRP A 100 -4.84 19.61 24.20
C TRP A 100 -4.56 20.33 22.88
N VAL A 101 -5.03 21.57 22.73
CA VAL A 101 -4.75 22.40 21.54
C VAL A 101 -3.25 22.68 21.42
N ALA A 102 -2.57 22.97 22.52
CA ALA A 102 -1.13 23.23 22.53
C ALA A 102 -0.25 22.01 22.17
N GLU A 103 -0.76 20.80 22.41
CA GLU A 103 -0.09 19.54 22.05
C GLU A 103 -0.18 19.21 20.54
N GLN A 104 -1.08 19.87 19.79
CA GLN A 104 -1.23 19.57 18.36
C GLN A 104 -0.15 20.28 17.51
N PRO A 105 0.29 19.67 16.39
CA PRO A 105 1.19 20.35 15.48
C PRO A 105 0.59 21.66 14.97
N LYS A 106 1.42 22.68 14.82
CA LYS A 106 0.96 24.01 14.37
C LYS A 106 0.31 23.95 12.99
N GLY A 107 -0.86 24.57 12.85
CA GLY A 107 -1.57 24.66 11.58
C GLY A 107 -2.40 23.42 11.24
N THR A 108 -2.54 22.45 12.17
CA THR A 108 -3.40 21.28 11.95
C THR A 108 -4.84 21.50 12.39
N ILE A 109 -5.11 22.45 13.29
CA ILE A 109 -6.46 22.76 13.77
C ILE A 109 -7.05 23.89 12.93
N ASP A 110 -8.25 23.67 12.39
CA ASP A 110 -9.00 24.65 11.61
C ASP A 110 -10.49 24.62 11.99
N LEU A 111 -11.25 25.61 11.49
CA LEU A 111 -12.68 25.71 11.75
C LEU A 111 -13.44 24.73 10.83
N LEU A 112 -14.34 23.94 11.43
CA LEU A 112 -15.29 23.10 10.69
C LEU A 112 -16.38 23.99 10.10
N THR A 113 -16.31 24.25 8.80
CA THR A 113 -17.26 25.12 8.09
C THR A 113 -18.29 24.30 7.30
N ASP A 114 -17.86 23.61 6.26
CA ASP A 114 -18.72 22.87 5.34
C ASP A 114 -17.96 21.70 4.68
N GLN A 115 -18.70 20.89 3.92
CA GLN A 115 -18.15 19.74 3.19
C GLN A 115 -17.11 20.16 2.15
N ALA A 116 -17.29 21.31 1.50
CA ALA A 116 -16.38 21.77 0.44
C ALA A 116 -14.99 22.11 0.97
N ALA A 117 -14.89 22.60 2.20
CA ALA A 117 -13.60 22.82 2.86
C ALA A 117 -12.85 21.52 3.11
N LEU A 118 -13.54 20.47 3.58
CA LEU A 118 -12.98 19.13 3.77
C LEU A 118 -12.56 18.49 2.43
N ASP A 119 -13.40 18.60 1.40
CA ASP A 119 -13.11 18.09 0.06
C ASP A 119 -11.87 18.80 -0.53
N SER A 120 -11.80 20.13 -0.38
CA SER A 120 -10.65 20.93 -0.84
C SER A 120 -9.35 20.53 -0.13
N TRP A 121 -9.40 20.29 1.17
CA TRP A 121 -8.25 19.83 1.92
C TRP A 121 -7.79 18.44 1.45
N ALA A 122 -8.73 17.49 1.25
CA ALA A 122 -8.40 16.17 0.73
C ALA A 122 -7.73 16.25 -0.65
N ALA A 123 -8.29 17.03 -1.57
CA ALA A 123 -7.73 17.25 -2.90
C ALA A 123 -6.32 17.87 -2.85
N GLN A 124 -6.13 18.89 -2.01
CA GLN A 124 -4.84 19.58 -1.88
C GLN A 124 -3.75 18.64 -1.35
N HIS A 125 -4.01 17.91 -0.26
CA HIS A 125 -3.01 17.06 0.40
C HIS A 125 -2.80 15.71 -0.29
N THR A 126 -3.66 15.33 -1.23
CA THR A 126 -3.48 14.14 -2.07
C THR A 126 -3.05 14.46 -3.51
N GLY A 127 -2.76 15.73 -3.82
CA GLY A 127 -2.40 16.14 -5.17
C GLY A 127 -3.50 15.86 -6.21
N GLY A 128 -4.77 15.98 -5.79
CA GLY A 128 -5.95 15.76 -6.62
C GLY A 128 -6.38 14.29 -6.78
N LEU A 129 -5.73 13.34 -6.12
CA LEU A 129 -6.10 11.93 -6.20
C LEU A 129 -7.41 11.62 -5.47
N MET A 130 -7.69 12.37 -4.42
CA MET A 130 -8.94 12.30 -3.67
C MET A 130 -9.67 13.64 -3.79
N GLU A 131 -10.64 13.71 -4.69
CA GLU A 131 -11.44 14.93 -4.91
C GLU A 131 -12.48 15.16 -3.81
N LYS A 132 -12.80 14.12 -3.04
CA LYS A 132 -13.80 14.16 -1.97
C LYS A 132 -13.27 13.58 -0.69
N PHE A 133 -13.61 14.22 0.41
CA PHE A 133 -13.32 13.72 1.74
C PHE A 133 -14.14 12.44 2.03
N PRO A 134 -13.57 11.41 2.68
CA PRO A 134 -14.24 10.11 2.83
C PRO A 134 -15.43 10.10 3.82
N LEU A 135 -15.59 11.17 4.60
CA LEU A 135 -16.75 11.33 5.50
C LEU A 135 -17.71 12.38 4.96
N ARG A 136 -18.99 12.24 5.29
CA ARG A 136 -20.01 13.26 5.07
C ARG A 136 -20.21 14.07 6.35
N LEU A 137 -20.17 15.39 6.20
CA LEU A 137 -20.45 16.30 7.31
C LEU A 137 -21.94 16.25 7.65
N GLU A 138 -22.26 15.78 8.84
CA GLU A 138 -23.62 15.74 9.39
C GLU A 138 -23.83 16.94 10.34
N PRO A 139 -25.09 17.38 10.57
CA PRO A 139 -25.38 18.52 11.47
C PRO A 139 -24.86 18.32 12.91
N GLU A 140 -24.78 17.07 13.36
CA GLU A 140 -24.33 16.68 14.69
C GLU A 140 -22.80 16.61 14.79
N THR A 141 -22.08 16.61 13.66
CA THR A 141 -20.60 16.55 13.66
C THR A 141 -20.01 17.81 14.25
N VAL A 142 -19.23 17.68 15.31
CA VAL A 142 -18.61 18.82 16.04
C VAL A 142 -17.08 18.83 15.92
N LEU A 143 -16.49 17.67 15.62
CA LEU A 143 -15.05 17.47 15.51
C LEU A 143 -14.74 16.44 14.41
N VAL A 144 -13.80 16.75 13.54
CA VAL A 144 -13.28 15.84 12.52
C VAL A 144 -11.77 15.75 12.68
N LEU A 145 -11.25 14.53 12.73
CA LEU A 145 -9.82 14.24 12.64
C LEU A 145 -9.59 13.40 11.39
N ALA A 146 -8.62 13.77 10.58
CA ALA A 146 -8.26 13.02 9.40
C ALA A 146 -6.76 13.04 9.13
N THR A 147 -6.30 12.01 8.47
CA THR A 147 -5.00 12.00 7.80
C THR A 147 -5.21 11.87 6.28
N ALA A 148 -4.42 12.62 5.52
CA ALA A 148 -4.20 12.37 4.11
C ALA A 148 -2.85 11.68 3.96
N LEU A 149 -2.79 10.63 3.13
CA LEU A 149 -1.56 9.92 2.87
C LEU A 149 -1.51 9.53 1.40
N VAL A 150 -0.45 9.95 0.72
CA VAL A 150 -0.16 9.65 -0.67
C VAL A 150 1.22 9.05 -0.79
N ALA A 151 1.33 7.92 -1.49
CA ALA A 151 2.58 7.29 -1.81
C ALA A 151 2.74 7.22 -3.34
N LYS A 152 3.80 7.85 -3.87
CA LYS A 152 4.09 7.90 -5.30
C LYS A 152 5.56 7.72 -5.55
N THR A 153 5.92 6.81 -6.45
CA THR A 153 7.30 6.67 -6.88
C THR A 153 7.39 6.28 -8.36
N LYS A 154 8.47 6.67 -9.01
CA LYS A 154 8.85 6.13 -10.32
C LYS A 154 9.78 4.94 -10.10
N TRP A 155 9.72 3.95 -11.01
CA TRP A 155 10.64 2.82 -10.93
C TRP A 155 12.05 3.22 -11.35
N ARG A 156 13.06 2.73 -10.68
CA ARG A 156 14.46 2.85 -11.14
C ARG A 156 14.63 2.27 -12.53
N LYS A 157 13.93 1.18 -12.82
CA LYS A 157 13.86 0.55 -14.14
C LYS A 157 12.39 0.35 -14.48
N PRO A 158 11.85 1.03 -15.50
CA PRO A 158 10.47 0.86 -15.95
C PRO A 158 10.18 -0.55 -16.44
N PHE A 159 8.90 -0.91 -16.47
CA PHE A 159 8.40 -2.14 -17.07
C PHE A 159 8.09 -1.93 -18.56
N GLU A 160 7.99 -3.01 -19.29
CA GLU A 160 7.42 -3.08 -20.65
C GLU A 160 5.98 -3.58 -20.55
N GLU A 161 5.07 -2.98 -21.31
CA GLU A 161 3.71 -3.47 -21.41
C GLU A 161 3.66 -4.69 -22.30
N ILE A 162 3.01 -5.75 -21.84
CA ILE A 162 2.86 -7.01 -22.57
C ILE A 162 1.42 -7.50 -22.52
N LEU A 163 1.06 -8.34 -23.48
CA LEU A 163 -0.08 -9.23 -23.31
C LEU A 163 0.38 -10.41 -22.46
N LEU A 164 -0.10 -10.49 -21.23
CA LEU A 164 0.14 -11.64 -20.36
C LEU A 164 -1.00 -12.66 -20.52
N VAL A 165 -0.64 -13.90 -20.78
CA VAL A 165 -1.57 -15.04 -20.81
C VAL A 165 -0.94 -16.15 -19.98
N PRO A 166 -1.28 -16.27 -18.69
CA PRO A 166 -0.70 -17.29 -17.84
C PRO A 166 -0.97 -18.70 -18.37
N GLU A 167 0.05 -19.54 -18.34
CA GLU A 167 -0.07 -20.95 -18.73
C GLU A 167 -0.55 -21.86 -17.60
N ARG A 168 -0.53 -21.34 -16.38
CA ARG A 168 -0.86 -22.06 -15.13
C ARG A 168 -1.63 -21.14 -14.18
N GLY A 169 -2.07 -21.71 -13.06
CA GLY A 169 -2.72 -20.98 -11.99
C GLY A 169 -4.19 -20.62 -12.25
N PRO A 170 -4.81 -19.92 -11.29
CA PRO A 170 -6.21 -19.50 -11.39
C PRO A 170 -6.54 -18.63 -12.60
N TRP A 171 -5.55 -17.92 -13.15
CA TRP A 171 -5.73 -17.03 -14.32
C TRP A 171 -5.29 -17.67 -15.64
N GLN A 172 -5.11 -19.01 -15.67
CA GLN A 172 -4.72 -19.73 -16.88
C GLN A 172 -5.60 -19.38 -18.08
N GLY A 173 -4.97 -19.00 -19.19
CA GLY A 173 -5.64 -18.67 -20.45
C GLY A 173 -6.34 -17.31 -20.48
N VAL A 174 -6.38 -16.58 -19.36
CA VAL A 174 -6.94 -15.22 -19.30
C VAL A 174 -6.01 -14.25 -20.00
N ARG A 175 -6.57 -13.37 -20.85
CA ARG A 175 -5.81 -12.30 -21.52
C ARG A 175 -5.76 -11.07 -20.60
N ILE A 176 -4.57 -10.77 -20.11
CA ILE A 176 -4.33 -9.77 -19.06
C ILE A 176 -3.46 -8.63 -19.62
N SER A 177 -3.78 -7.38 -19.24
CA SER A 177 -2.89 -6.23 -19.40
C SER A 177 -1.70 -6.42 -18.46
N GLY A 178 -0.59 -6.89 -19.01
CA GLY A 178 0.58 -7.31 -18.25
C GLY A 178 1.74 -6.35 -18.35
N LEU A 179 2.63 -6.49 -17.41
CA LEU A 179 3.90 -5.80 -17.31
C LEU A 179 5.04 -6.82 -17.25
N TYR A 180 6.12 -6.52 -17.94
CA TYR A 180 7.32 -7.34 -17.95
C TYR A 180 8.56 -6.49 -17.69
N ARG A 181 9.48 -7.04 -16.89
CA ARG A 181 10.82 -6.48 -16.70
C ARG A 181 11.81 -7.59 -16.45
N TRP A 182 13.00 -7.45 -16.98
CA TRP A 182 14.14 -8.22 -16.49
C TRP A 182 15.16 -7.28 -15.79
N THR A 183 15.89 -7.79 -14.82
CA THR A 183 16.93 -7.07 -14.08
C THR A 183 18.07 -8.03 -13.74
N ASP A 184 19.26 -7.50 -13.53
CA ASP A 184 20.44 -8.20 -13.02
C ASP A 184 20.46 -8.31 -11.48
N ASP A 185 19.55 -7.61 -10.81
CA ASP A 185 19.34 -7.72 -9.37
C ASP A 185 18.47 -8.94 -9.04
N ILE A 186 19.10 -10.12 -8.97
CA ILE A 186 18.41 -11.37 -8.63
C ILE A 186 17.96 -11.39 -7.16
N ASP A 187 18.65 -10.67 -6.27
CA ASP A 187 18.36 -10.59 -4.84
C ASP A 187 17.09 -9.78 -4.53
N ALA A 188 16.55 -9.08 -5.55
CA ALA A 188 15.21 -8.48 -5.46
C ALA A 188 14.12 -9.53 -5.26
N ALA A 189 14.36 -10.80 -5.65
CA ALA A 189 13.47 -11.93 -5.37
C ALA A 189 13.90 -12.69 -4.12
N ALA A 190 12.94 -13.15 -3.32
CA ALA A 190 13.19 -13.96 -2.13
C ALA A 190 12.01 -14.89 -1.85
N ILE A 191 12.27 -15.98 -1.13
CA ILE A 191 11.22 -16.79 -0.49
C ILE A 191 11.12 -16.36 0.97
N LEU A 192 9.91 -16.07 1.42
CA LEU A 192 9.55 -15.79 2.79
C LEU A 192 9.02 -17.08 3.41
N ASP A 193 9.66 -17.49 4.52
CA ASP A 193 9.33 -18.74 5.22
C ASP A 193 8.26 -18.48 6.30
N GLY A 194 7.03 -18.26 5.82
CA GLY A 194 5.83 -18.08 6.65
C GLY A 194 5.05 -19.38 6.86
N PRO A 195 3.80 -19.33 7.35
CA PRO A 195 2.93 -20.50 7.47
C PRO A 195 2.75 -21.27 6.17
N THR A 196 2.73 -20.55 5.05
CA THR A 196 2.89 -21.03 3.68
C THR A 196 3.99 -20.22 3.02
N PRO A 197 4.82 -20.81 2.14
CA PRO A 197 5.84 -20.07 1.43
C PRO A 197 5.25 -18.93 0.59
N VAL A 198 5.88 -17.77 0.63
CA VAL A 198 5.51 -16.61 -0.18
C VAL A 198 6.73 -16.16 -0.97
N THR A 199 6.60 -16.04 -2.27
CA THR A 199 7.62 -15.38 -3.09
C THR A 199 7.43 -13.87 -3.00
N ARG A 200 8.47 -13.15 -2.62
CA ARG A 200 8.52 -11.68 -2.62
C ARG A 200 9.39 -11.19 -3.76
N VAL A 201 8.95 -10.15 -4.46
CA VAL A 201 9.78 -9.36 -5.38
C VAL A 201 9.75 -7.90 -4.96
N ILE A 202 10.92 -7.29 -4.77
CA ILE A 202 11.04 -5.87 -4.47
C ILE A 202 11.19 -5.10 -5.78
N VAL A 203 10.25 -4.19 -6.02
CA VAL A 203 10.30 -3.23 -7.13
C VAL A 203 10.77 -1.89 -6.57
N THR A 204 12.03 -1.56 -6.83
CA THR A 204 12.69 -0.39 -6.24
C THR A 204 12.26 0.90 -6.92
N GLY A 205 11.82 1.86 -6.12
CA GLY A 205 11.55 3.23 -6.53
C GLY A 205 12.80 4.09 -6.63
N THR A 206 12.66 5.25 -7.26
CA THR A 206 13.78 6.19 -7.48
C THR A 206 14.22 6.91 -6.21
N ALA A 207 13.33 7.08 -5.23
CA ALA A 207 13.64 7.69 -3.93
C ALA A 207 13.42 6.70 -2.77
N ASP A 208 12.52 6.98 -1.84
CA ASP A 208 12.44 6.29 -0.55
C ASP A 208 11.39 5.18 -0.50
N LEU A 209 10.57 5.04 -1.55
CA LEU A 209 9.47 4.08 -1.60
C LEU A 209 9.82 2.89 -2.49
N ASP A 210 9.61 1.67 -1.97
CA ASP A 210 9.65 0.42 -2.72
C ASP A 210 8.29 -0.25 -2.71
N VAL A 211 8.00 -1.06 -3.74
CA VAL A 211 6.82 -1.93 -3.72
C VAL A 211 7.27 -3.38 -3.62
N HIS A 212 6.85 -4.05 -2.55
CA HIS A 212 7.04 -5.48 -2.35
C HIS A 212 5.82 -6.22 -2.92
N LEU A 213 6.01 -6.97 -3.99
CA LEU A 213 5.01 -7.83 -4.57
C LEU A 213 5.10 -9.21 -3.93
N LEU A 214 3.97 -9.80 -3.56
CA LEU A 214 3.89 -11.01 -2.74
C LEU A 214 2.97 -12.04 -3.40
N VAL A 215 3.49 -13.17 -3.86
CA VAL A 215 2.69 -14.26 -4.38
C VAL A 215 2.84 -15.51 -3.52
N GLY A 216 1.71 -16.08 -3.13
CA GLY A 216 1.61 -17.27 -2.27
C GLY A 216 0.32 -18.03 -2.54
N ASP A 217 0.18 -19.23 -1.99
CA ASP A 217 -1.02 -20.06 -2.11
C ASP A 217 -1.99 -19.89 -0.93
N GLY A 218 -1.69 -18.95 -0.01
CA GLY A 218 -2.53 -18.63 1.14
C GLY A 218 -3.61 -17.57 0.82
N ASP A 219 -4.51 -17.37 1.80
CA ASP A 219 -5.46 -16.26 1.81
C ASP A 219 -4.73 -14.89 1.91
N PRO A 220 -5.42 -13.76 1.59
CA PRO A 220 -4.81 -12.43 1.61
C PRO A 220 -4.17 -12.06 2.95
N GLY A 221 -4.84 -12.41 4.06
CA GLY A 221 -4.33 -12.15 5.41
C GLY A 221 -3.02 -12.88 5.69
N THR A 222 -2.92 -14.15 5.29
CA THR A 222 -1.72 -14.97 5.47
C THR A 222 -0.55 -14.45 4.63
N VAL A 223 -0.77 -14.18 3.34
CA VAL A 223 0.27 -13.70 2.42
C VAL A 223 0.79 -12.31 2.84
N LEU A 224 -0.12 -11.37 3.11
CA LEU A 224 0.25 -10.01 3.50
C LEU A 224 0.90 -9.95 4.88
N ARG A 225 0.42 -10.74 5.86
CA ARG A 225 1.05 -10.87 7.18
C ARG A 225 2.46 -11.43 7.07
N THR A 226 2.69 -12.42 6.20
CA THR A 226 4.03 -12.97 5.92
C THR A 226 4.95 -11.88 5.37
N GLY A 227 4.47 -11.08 4.40
CA GLY A 227 5.22 -9.94 3.86
C GLY A 227 5.56 -8.88 4.91
N LEU A 228 4.59 -8.49 5.75
CA LEU A 228 4.79 -7.54 6.85
C LEU A 228 5.74 -8.07 7.93
N GLY A 229 5.64 -9.37 8.24
CA GLY A 229 6.56 -10.05 9.17
C GLY A 229 8.01 -10.06 8.68
N ALA A 230 8.21 -10.13 7.37
CA ALA A 230 9.55 -10.04 6.78
C ALA A 230 10.18 -8.64 6.93
N LEU A 231 9.37 -7.56 6.99
CA LEU A 231 9.86 -6.19 7.25
C LEU A 231 10.42 -6.02 8.67
N THR A 232 9.89 -6.77 9.62
CA THR A 232 10.30 -6.72 11.04
C THR A 232 11.34 -7.76 11.42
N GLY A 233 11.66 -8.69 10.49
CA GLY A 233 12.53 -9.84 10.75
C GLY A 233 11.84 -10.98 11.51
N ALA A 234 10.52 -10.92 11.73
CA ALA A 234 9.73 -11.98 12.35
C ALA A 234 9.55 -13.20 11.43
N VAL A 235 9.61 -12.97 10.10
CA VAL A 235 9.57 -14.02 9.07
C VAL A 235 10.95 -14.11 8.42
N PRO A 236 11.58 -15.30 8.38
CA PRO A 236 12.85 -15.51 7.70
C PRO A 236 12.75 -15.21 6.18
N VAL A 237 13.82 -14.65 5.63
CA VAL A 237 13.91 -14.26 4.22
C VAL A 237 15.08 -14.98 3.59
N SER A 238 14.80 -15.83 2.58
CA SER A 238 15.81 -16.56 1.80
C SER A 238 16.01 -15.87 0.45
N THR A 239 17.14 -15.17 0.29
CA THR A 239 17.57 -14.55 -0.98
C THR A 239 18.53 -15.43 -1.77
N GLU A 240 19.14 -16.43 -1.14
CA GLU A 240 19.95 -17.41 -1.82
C GLU A 240 19.05 -18.38 -2.61
N LEU A 241 18.94 -18.14 -3.90
CA LEU A 241 18.08 -18.90 -4.81
C LEU A 241 18.95 -19.69 -5.80
N PRO A 242 19.46 -20.89 -5.45
CA PRO A 242 20.25 -21.71 -6.37
C PRO A 242 19.39 -22.25 -7.53
N PRO A 243 20.01 -22.66 -8.66
CA PRO A 243 19.31 -23.34 -9.73
C PRO A 243 18.51 -24.56 -9.22
N GLY A 244 17.28 -24.72 -9.70
CA GLY A 244 16.33 -25.73 -9.20
C GLY A 244 15.41 -25.25 -8.09
N THR A 245 15.65 -24.07 -7.50
CA THR A 245 14.72 -23.47 -6.53
C THR A 245 13.38 -23.19 -7.18
N THR A 246 12.30 -23.56 -6.48
CA THR A 246 10.92 -23.29 -6.88
C THR A 246 10.14 -22.70 -5.70
N GLY A 247 9.17 -21.84 -6.00
CA GLY A 247 8.24 -21.24 -5.03
C GLY A 247 6.96 -20.82 -5.74
N PRO A 248 5.98 -20.26 -5.02
CA PRO A 248 4.78 -19.70 -5.67
C PRO A 248 5.19 -18.69 -6.76
N GLY A 249 4.81 -18.97 -8.01
CA GLY A 249 5.19 -18.15 -9.17
C GLY A 249 6.69 -18.07 -9.48
N LEU A 250 7.58 -18.64 -8.67
CA LEU A 250 9.05 -18.59 -8.82
C LEU A 250 9.61 -19.87 -9.40
N GLN A 251 10.52 -19.71 -10.37
CA GLN A 251 11.38 -20.77 -10.88
C GLN A 251 12.78 -20.23 -11.12
N VAL A 252 13.81 -20.96 -10.68
CA VAL A 252 15.22 -20.63 -10.91
C VAL A 252 15.87 -21.72 -11.74
N THR A 253 16.45 -21.34 -12.87
CA THR A 253 17.09 -22.25 -13.82
C THR A 253 18.50 -21.77 -14.19
N THR A 254 19.23 -22.58 -14.90
CA THR A 254 20.49 -22.20 -15.54
C THR A 254 20.24 -22.02 -17.03
N VAL A 255 20.72 -20.91 -17.60
CA VAL A 255 20.58 -20.62 -19.04
C VAL A 255 21.90 -20.18 -19.64
N GLU A 256 22.10 -20.49 -20.90
CA GLU A 256 23.21 -19.98 -21.71
C GLU A 256 22.92 -18.50 -22.08
N SER A 257 23.92 -17.62 -21.88
CA SER A 257 23.77 -16.19 -22.11
C SER A 257 25.04 -15.57 -22.73
N THR A 258 24.85 -14.47 -23.44
CA THR A 258 25.94 -13.58 -23.84
C THR A 258 26.35 -12.65 -22.69
N ASP A 259 25.52 -12.48 -21.68
CA ASP A 259 25.75 -11.71 -20.48
C ASP A 259 26.36 -12.60 -19.39
N ARG A 260 27.14 -11.98 -18.48
CA ARG A 260 27.80 -12.65 -17.35
C ARG A 260 26.99 -12.59 -16.07
N HIS A 261 26.00 -11.71 -16.03
CA HIS A 261 25.21 -11.46 -14.82
C HIS A 261 24.00 -12.37 -14.76
N ASP A 262 23.71 -12.88 -13.58
CA ASP A 262 22.44 -13.50 -13.26
C ASP A 262 21.29 -12.54 -13.54
N ARG A 263 20.11 -13.06 -13.83
CA ARG A 263 18.96 -12.22 -14.17
C ARG A 263 17.68 -12.67 -13.52
N LEU A 264 16.84 -11.69 -13.21
CA LEU A 264 15.48 -11.87 -12.71
C LEU A 264 14.49 -11.33 -13.74
N GLY A 265 13.61 -12.18 -14.24
CA GLY A 265 12.45 -11.82 -15.06
C GLY A 265 11.20 -11.73 -14.19
N ILE A 266 10.43 -10.64 -14.33
CA ILE A 266 9.20 -10.39 -13.55
C ILE A 266 8.06 -10.19 -14.53
N ARG A 267 6.96 -10.95 -14.37
CA ARG A 267 5.71 -10.82 -15.13
C ARG A 267 4.56 -10.68 -14.17
N LEU A 268 3.77 -9.61 -14.29
CA LEU A 268 2.62 -9.35 -13.42
C LEU A 268 1.54 -8.57 -14.17
N PRO A 269 0.27 -8.62 -13.73
CA PRO A 269 -0.76 -7.68 -14.18
C PRO A 269 -0.43 -6.25 -13.78
N SER A 270 -0.75 -5.26 -14.65
CA SER A 270 -0.95 -3.89 -14.16
C SER A 270 -2.21 -3.84 -13.31
N PHE A 271 -2.27 -2.94 -12.32
CA PHE A 271 -3.48 -2.80 -11.51
C PHE A 271 -3.76 -1.35 -11.13
N ASP A 272 -5.05 -1.06 -10.94
CA ASP A 272 -5.59 0.21 -10.48
C ASP A 272 -6.75 -0.12 -9.55
N ILE A 273 -6.53 -0.01 -8.23
CA ILE A 273 -7.47 -0.44 -7.18
C ILE A 273 -7.78 0.76 -6.30
N ARG A 274 -9.07 1.04 -6.13
CA ARG A 274 -9.56 2.01 -5.14
C ARG A 274 -10.49 1.31 -4.16
N SER A 275 -10.30 1.58 -2.88
CA SER A 275 -11.12 1.00 -1.83
C SER A 275 -11.59 2.07 -0.86
N PHE A 276 -12.89 2.03 -0.58
CA PHE A 276 -13.51 2.77 0.51
C PHE A 276 -13.75 1.83 1.68
N HIS A 277 -13.30 2.21 2.86
CA HIS A 277 -13.45 1.45 4.09
C HIS A 277 -14.23 2.23 5.14
N ASN A 278 -15.34 1.67 5.60
CA ASN A 278 -16.00 2.13 6.82
C ASN A 278 -15.33 1.42 8.01
N LEU A 279 -14.54 2.16 8.79
CA LEU A 279 -13.79 1.58 9.91
C LEU A 279 -14.70 1.11 11.05
N LEU A 280 -15.89 1.70 11.17
CA LEU A 280 -16.90 1.28 12.17
C LEU A 280 -17.49 -0.11 11.87
N ALA A 281 -17.32 -0.63 10.65
CA ALA A 281 -17.70 -2.00 10.32
C ALA A 281 -16.76 -3.06 10.93
N LEU A 282 -15.57 -2.65 11.37
CA LEU A 282 -14.55 -3.51 11.97
C LEU A 282 -14.10 -2.97 13.36
N PRO A 283 -15.02 -2.74 14.31
CA PRO A 283 -14.72 -2.05 15.56
C PRO A 283 -13.67 -2.77 16.41
N GLU A 284 -13.53 -4.07 16.27
CA GLU A 284 -12.52 -4.88 16.99
C GLU A 284 -11.11 -4.59 16.48
N VAL A 285 -10.95 -4.38 15.16
CA VAL A 285 -9.64 -4.09 14.54
C VAL A 285 -9.12 -2.75 14.99
N PHE A 286 -10.02 -1.76 15.11
CA PHE A 286 -9.68 -0.36 15.38
C PHE A 286 -9.92 0.10 16.82
N GLY A 287 -10.48 -0.76 17.68
CA GLY A 287 -10.77 -0.42 19.09
C GLY A 287 -11.84 0.67 19.24
N LEU A 288 -12.83 0.67 18.33
CA LEU A 288 -13.84 1.74 18.26
C LEU A 288 -15.18 1.38 18.91
N ARG A 289 -15.35 0.18 19.47
CA ARG A 289 -16.63 -0.27 20.03
C ARG A 289 -17.13 0.64 21.14
N ALA A 290 -16.30 0.89 22.18
CA ALA A 290 -16.71 1.76 23.26
C ALA A 290 -16.78 3.22 22.81
N ALA A 291 -15.88 3.68 21.96
CA ALA A 291 -15.78 5.06 21.49
C ALA A 291 -17.02 5.54 20.69
N THR A 292 -17.81 4.60 20.14
CA THR A 292 -19.04 4.88 19.36
C THR A 292 -20.32 4.94 20.22
N ASP A 293 -20.25 4.64 21.53
CA ASP A 293 -21.38 4.76 22.43
C ASP A 293 -21.73 6.25 22.67
N THR A 294 -22.80 6.73 22.05
CA THR A 294 -23.25 8.12 22.13
C THR A 294 -24.01 8.46 23.43
N THR A 295 -24.22 7.49 24.32
CA THR A 295 -24.90 7.72 25.61
C THR A 295 -24.01 8.45 26.62
N ARG A 296 -22.70 8.54 26.35
CA ARG A 296 -21.70 9.23 27.20
C ARG A 296 -20.57 9.79 26.36
N GLY A 297 -19.78 10.69 26.96
CA GLY A 297 -18.53 11.19 26.40
C GLY A 297 -17.36 10.22 26.65
N HIS A 298 -16.41 10.15 25.73
CA HIS A 298 -15.24 9.28 25.80
C HIS A 298 -13.91 10.03 25.74
N PHE A 299 -13.92 11.32 25.37
CA PHE A 299 -12.72 12.10 25.10
C PHE A 299 -12.59 13.35 25.97
N PRO A 300 -12.52 13.20 27.31
CA PRO A 300 -12.50 14.33 28.23
C PRO A 300 -11.24 15.18 28.14
N ARG A 301 -10.16 14.70 27.53
CA ARG A 301 -8.95 15.50 27.28
C ARG A 301 -9.10 16.46 26.10
N ILE A 302 -9.99 16.17 25.14
CA ILE A 302 -10.24 17.05 23.99
C ILE A 302 -11.14 18.23 24.42
N SER A 303 -12.26 17.89 25.07
CA SER A 303 -13.33 18.84 25.34
C SER A 303 -14.04 18.51 26.66
N PRO A 304 -14.55 19.51 27.36
CA PRO A 304 -15.50 19.31 28.49
C PRO A 304 -16.87 18.82 27.99
N ALA A 305 -17.20 18.98 26.70
CA ALA A 305 -18.41 18.44 26.10
C ALA A 305 -18.27 16.92 25.87
N PRO A 306 -19.37 16.12 26.01
CA PRO A 306 -19.32 14.71 25.78
C PRO A 306 -19.14 14.43 24.29
N LEU A 307 -18.01 13.83 23.92
CA LEU A 307 -17.68 13.43 22.53
C LEU A 307 -17.71 11.91 22.36
N ALA A 308 -18.28 11.46 21.23
CA ALA A 308 -18.22 10.08 20.77
C ALA A 308 -17.89 10.04 19.26
N VAL A 309 -17.35 8.92 18.78
CA VAL A 309 -17.08 8.73 17.35
C VAL A 309 -18.39 8.30 16.66
N ASN A 310 -18.85 9.08 15.69
CA ASN A 310 -20.04 8.73 14.88
C ASN A 310 -19.70 8.28 13.47
N GLN A 311 -18.54 8.66 12.92
CA GLN A 311 -18.06 8.25 11.62
C GLN A 311 -16.56 8.00 11.64
N ALA A 312 -16.11 6.97 10.93
CA ALA A 312 -14.70 6.71 10.69
C ALA A 312 -14.55 5.97 9.37
N ALA A 313 -13.82 6.55 8.42
CA ALA A 313 -13.65 5.97 7.09
C ALA A 313 -12.26 6.27 6.51
N GLN A 314 -11.85 5.44 5.56
CA GLN A 314 -10.67 5.66 4.74
C GLN A 314 -11.00 5.40 3.27
N ASP A 315 -10.52 6.26 2.37
CA ASP A 315 -10.50 6.04 0.93
C ASP A 315 -9.04 5.96 0.48
N VAL A 316 -8.67 4.91 -0.26
CA VAL A 316 -7.29 4.66 -0.68
C VAL A 316 -7.27 4.24 -2.14
N LEU A 317 -6.27 4.73 -2.86
CA LEU A 317 -5.98 4.36 -4.24
C LEU A 317 -4.58 3.77 -4.34
N ALA A 318 -4.44 2.68 -5.10
CA ALA A 318 -3.16 2.12 -5.49
C ALA A 318 -3.15 1.80 -6.99
N ARG A 319 -2.17 2.34 -7.69
CA ARG A 319 -1.99 2.11 -9.12
C ARG A 319 -0.56 1.67 -9.40
N PHE A 320 -0.41 0.51 -10.03
CA PHE A 320 0.89 -0.01 -10.45
C PHE A 320 0.94 -0.05 -11.98
N THR A 321 1.80 0.77 -12.53
CA THR A 321 1.94 0.97 -13.97
C THR A 321 3.34 0.63 -14.45
N ARG A 322 3.56 0.73 -15.74
CA ARG A 322 4.86 0.61 -16.40
C ARG A 322 5.92 1.56 -15.80
N GLU A 323 5.54 2.80 -15.47
CA GLU A 323 6.48 3.85 -15.09
C GLU A 323 6.68 3.98 -13.57
N GLY A 324 5.70 3.53 -12.76
CA GLY A 324 5.75 3.72 -11.31
C GLY A 324 4.50 3.26 -10.57
N PHE A 325 4.54 3.53 -9.28
CA PHE A 325 3.40 3.43 -8.39
C PHE A 325 2.71 4.80 -8.35
N GLU A 326 1.43 4.87 -8.70
CA GLU A 326 0.64 6.10 -8.87
C GLU A 326 1.19 7.11 -9.91
N SER A 327 1.83 6.65 -10.96
CA SER A 327 2.41 7.49 -12.01
C SER A 327 1.63 7.36 -13.32
N ALA A 328 1.19 8.48 -13.90
CA ALA A 328 0.55 8.53 -15.20
C ALA A 328 1.49 9.20 -16.23
N ALA A 329 2.12 8.40 -17.11
CA ALA A 329 2.72 8.89 -18.33
C ALA A 329 2.76 7.77 -19.38
N VAL A 330 2.35 8.08 -20.62
CA VAL A 330 2.39 7.16 -21.76
C VAL A 330 3.55 7.56 -22.67
N THR A 331 4.57 6.71 -22.78
CA THR A 331 5.63 6.85 -23.80
C THR A 331 5.85 5.49 -24.43
N ALA A 332 5.58 5.35 -25.73
CA ALA A 332 5.80 4.10 -26.47
C ALA A 332 7.14 4.17 -27.22
N MET A 333 8.02 3.19 -27.01
CA MET A 333 9.21 2.96 -27.84
C MET A 333 9.17 1.56 -28.45
N GLY A 334 9.39 1.45 -29.75
CA GLY A 334 9.53 0.20 -30.45
C GLY A 334 10.99 -0.22 -30.52
N MET A 335 11.29 -1.51 -30.27
CA MET A 335 12.62 -2.11 -30.46
C MET A 335 12.64 -3.03 -31.66
N VAL A 336 13.80 -3.06 -32.36
CA VAL A 336 14.09 -3.97 -33.48
C VAL A 336 15.11 -4.99 -33.02
N LEU A 337 14.96 -6.23 -33.46
CA LEU A 337 15.94 -7.30 -33.20
C LEU A 337 17.31 -6.94 -33.79
N ALA A 338 18.33 -6.84 -32.95
CA ALA A 338 19.75 -6.78 -33.36
C ALA A 338 20.34 -8.20 -33.36
N GLY A 339 21.35 -8.42 -34.19
CA GLY A 339 21.92 -9.75 -34.47
C GLY A 339 22.30 -10.55 -33.22
N MET A 340 22.05 -11.85 -33.23
CA MET A 340 22.30 -12.75 -32.11
C MET A 340 23.81 -13.03 -31.97
N ALA A 341 24.42 -12.54 -30.88
CA ALA A 341 25.73 -12.97 -30.44
C ALA A 341 25.65 -14.41 -29.90
N ARG A 342 26.71 -15.22 -30.08
CA ARG A 342 26.73 -16.58 -29.53
C ARG A 342 26.85 -16.53 -28.00
N PRO A 343 26.04 -17.29 -27.25
CA PRO A 343 26.16 -17.34 -25.78
C PRO A 343 27.52 -17.92 -25.39
N THR A 344 28.17 -17.31 -24.41
CA THR A 344 29.51 -17.67 -23.92
C THR A 344 29.58 -17.93 -22.43
N HIS A 345 28.48 -17.70 -21.74
CA HIS A 345 28.38 -17.82 -20.27
C HIS A 345 27.15 -18.59 -19.88
N THR A 346 27.25 -19.31 -18.77
CA THR A 346 26.13 -19.95 -18.07
C THR A 346 25.78 -19.12 -16.87
N ILE A 347 24.55 -18.60 -16.79
CA ILE A 347 24.05 -17.75 -15.72
C ILE A 347 22.83 -18.35 -15.04
N ARG A 348 22.56 -17.90 -13.79
CA ARG A 348 21.26 -18.16 -13.14
C ARG A 348 20.20 -17.24 -13.75
N ALA A 349 19.03 -17.79 -14.02
CA ALA A 349 17.86 -17.05 -14.44
C ALA A 349 16.70 -17.40 -13.51
N ALA A 350 16.30 -16.43 -12.69
CA ALA A 350 15.08 -16.48 -11.91
C ALA A 350 13.92 -15.89 -12.72
N SER A 351 12.77 -16.52 -12.69
CA SER A 351 11.52 -16.02 -13.28
C SER A 351 10.44 -16.01 -12.23
N VAL A 352 9.80 -14.86 -12.04
CA VAL A 352 8.63 -14.73 -11.16
C VAL A 352 7.44 -14.29 -12.00
N GLU A 353 6.39 -15.10 -11.99
CA GLU A 353 5.13 -14.83 -12.69
C GLU A 353 3.98 -14.76 -11.69
N PHE A 354 3.24 -13.67 -11.74
CA PHE A 354 2.03 -13.44 -10.95
C PHE A 354 0.84 -13.95 -11.76
N ASP A 355 0.63 -15.27 -11.70
CA ASP A 355 -0.39 -16.04 -12.45
C ASP A 355 -1.68 -16.27 -11.64
N ARG A 356 -1.78 -15.67 -10.46
CA ARG A 356 -2.83 -15.85 -9.46
C ARG A 356 -3.01 -14.58 -8.64
N PRO A 357 -4.07 -14.50 -7.78
CA PRO A 357 -4.18 -13.41 -6.81
C PRO A 357 -2.91 -13.23 -5.99
N PHE A 358 -2.55 -11.97 -5.75
CA PHE A 358 -1.30 -11.63 -5.07
C PHE A 358 -1.43 -10.36 -4.21
N GLY A 359 -0.56 -10.25 -3.22
CA GLY A 359 -0.47 -9.08 -2.36
C GLY A 359 0.58 -8.07 -2.83
N PHE A 360 0.46 -6.84 -2.34
CA PHE A 360 1.51 -5.82 -2.45
C PHE A 360 1.59 -4.98 -1.18
N LEU A 361 2.80 -4.49 -0.90
CA LEU A 361 3.08 -3.51 0.15
C LEU A 361 3.88 -2.38 -0.47
N ALA A 362 3.42 -1.13 -0.36
CA ALA A 362 4.27 0.03 -0.61
C ALA A 362 5.00 0.37 0.69
N VAL A 363 6.32 0.29 0.67
CA VAL A 363 7.15 0.32 1.88
C VAL A 363 8.10 1.50 1.84
N HIS A 364 8.06 2.33 2.87
CA HIS A 364 9.08 3.35 3.10
C HIS A 364 10.39 2.67 3.52
N ARG A 365 11.35 2.60 2.59
CA ARG A 365 12.60 1.86 2.70
C ARG A 365 13.40 2.18 3.97
N PRO A 366 13.58 3.47 4.37
CA PRO A 366 14.39 3.81 5.54
C PRO A 366 13.77 3.35 6.87
N SER A 367 12.43 3.31 6.98
CA SER A 367 11.76 2.96 8.23
C SER A 367 11.22 1.53 8.28
N GLY A 368 10.98 0.90 7.13
CA GLY A 368 10.27 -0.37 7.03
C GLY A 368 8.76 -0.23 7.29
N LEU A 369 8.21 0.99 7.23
CA LEU A 369 6.77 1.23 7.37
C LEU A 369 6.06 0.83 6.07
N ALA A 370 5.06 -0.05 6.18
CA ALA A 370 4.12 -0.30 5.11
C ALA A 370 3.13 0.86 5.04
N VAL A 371 3.32 1.72 4.04
CA VAL A 371 2.48 2.91 3.81
C VAL A 371 1.10 2.51 3.32
N THR A 372 1.05 1.59 2.35
CA THR A 372 -0.18 0.94 1.89
C THR A 372 0.05 -0.56 1.72
N ALA A 373 -1.03 -1.33 1.90
CA ALA A 373 -1.09 -2.75 1.62
C ALA A 373 -2.32 -3.04 0.78
N GLY A 374 -2.25 -4.04 -0.11
CA GLY A 374 -3.41 -4.41 -0.90
C GLY A 374 -3.31 -5.80 -1.50
N TRP A 375 -4.43 -6.22 -2.08
CA TRP A 375 -4.63 -7.51 -2.71
C TRP A 375 -5.23 -7.33 -4.10
N VAL A 376 -4.63 -7.96 -5.08
CA VAL A 376 -5.09 -8.03 -6.46
C VAL A 376 -5.72 -9.41 -6.66
N ALA A 377 -7.04 -9.50 -6.56
CA ALA A 377 -7.80 -10.73 -6.77
C ALA A 377 -8.18 -10.92 -8.24
N THR A 378 -8.43 -9.81 -8.95
CA THR A 378 -8.90 -9.80 -10.33
C THR A 378 -7.88 -9.12 -11.23
N PRO A 379 -7.35 -9.81 -12.27
CA PRO A 379 -6.38 -9.21 -13.16
C PRO A 379 -7.06 -8.23 -14.12
N THR A 380 -6.38 -7.13 -14.45
CA THR A 380 -6.87 -6.15 -15.44
C THR A 380 -6.96 -6.80 -16.83
N PRO A 381 -8.15 -6.88 -17.46
CA PRO A 381 -8.29 -7.46 -18.79
C PRO A 381 -7.47 -6.72 -19.85
N ALA A 382 -6.84 -7.47 -20.77
CA ALA A 382 -6.19 -6.84 -21.91
C ALA A 382 -7.24 -6.18 -22.83
N PRO A 383 -6.92 -5.02 -23.43
CA PRO A 383 -7.79 -4.41 -24.44
C PRO A 383 -8.03 -5.40 -25.58
N PRO A 384 -9.22 -5.37 -26.22
CA PRO A 384 -9.49 -6.22 -27.38
C PRO A 384 -8.44 -5.95 -28.47
N PRO A 385 -8.04 -6.96 -29.24
CA PRO A 385 -7.15 -6.76 -30.36
C PRO A 385 -7.76 -5.67 -31.25
N ARG A 386 -6.96 -4.65 -31.59
CA ARG A 386 -7.41 -3.65 -32.57
C ARG A 386 -7.83 -4.41 -33.78
N SER A 387 -9.11 -4.33 -34.16
CA SER A 387 -9.61 -4.87 -35.42
C SER A 387 -8.78 -4.23 -36.54
N GLY A 388 -7.82 -5.00 -37.05
CA GLY A 388 -6.86 -4.53 -38.02
C GLY A 388 -7.57 -3.98 -39.23
N GLY A 389 -7.09 -2.89 -39.77
CA GLY A 389 -7.29 -2.55 -41.16
C GLY A 389 -6.95 -3.78 -42.01
N ALA A 390 -7.79 -4.09 -42.98
CA ALA A 390 -7.62 -5.20 -43.89
C ALA A 390 -6.17 -5.29 -44.37
N PRO A 391 -5.63 -6.50 -44.61
CA PRO A 391 -4.32 -6.63 -45.19
C PRO A 391 -4.36 -5.94 -46.55
N GLY A 392 -3.66 -4.79 -46.62
CA GLY A 392 -3.45 -4.11 -47.89
C GLY A 392 -2.79 -5.12 -48.83
N GLU A 393 -3.39 -5.33 -49.98
CA GLU A 393 -2.81 -6.01 -51.15
C GLU A 393 -1.41 -5.42 -51.40
N PHE A 394 -0.38 -6.03 -50.86
CA PHE A 394 0.97 -5.89 -51.44
C PHE A 394 1.00 -6.79 -52.65
N GLY A 395 0.72 -6.13 -53.78
CA GLY A 395 0.78 -6.71 -55.10
C GLY A 395 2.08 -7.45 -55.39
N ARG A 396 1.89 -8.58 -55.99
CA ARG A 396 2.85 -9.27 -56.82
C ARG A 396 3.64 -8.26 -57.68
N VAL A 397 4.95 -8.20 -57.48
CA VAL A 397 5.94 -7.92 -58.52
C VAL A 397 7.26 -8.52 -58.03
N PHE A 398 7.65 -9.67 -58.54
CA PHE A 398 8.86 -9.90 -59.32
C PHE A 398 8.91 -11.38 -59.72
N ARG A 399 8.92 -11.57 -61.00
CA ARG A 399 9.39 -12.80 -61.69
C ARG A 399 10.88 -12.93 -61.57
#